data_63139f97c5d366fd9f1ecffb3529c44f
#
_entry.id   63139f97c5d366fd9f1ecffb3529c44f
#
_cell.length_a   1.000
_cell.length_b   1.000
_cell.length_c   1.000
_cell.angle_alpha   90.00
_cell.angle_beta   90.00
_cell.angle_gamma   90.00
#
_symmetry.space_group_name_H-M   'P 1'
#
loop_
_entity.id
_entity.type
_entity.pdbx_description
1 polymer ?
#
loop_
_entity_poly.entity_id
_entity_poly.type
_entity_poly.pdbx_seq_one_letter_code
_entity_poly.pdbx_strand_id
1 'polypeptide(L)'
;MGGGAGTRLFPLTKDRAKPAVPLGGKYRLVDIPISNCINADIRRIFLLTQFNSSSLHRHIQESYRFDQFSPGFVEIMAAQQTPESVAWYQGTADAVRQNLIHLANYHHRLTLILSGDQLYRMNFRALIARHVATGAEVTVATLPVRPESARAFGIMQVASDGRIVRFVEKPTDSEVLASLRVEWAVFGDTEEPVDPDCLLGSMGIYLFERSVLKEALCGDEADFGKHVIPELLTKHRVFAYLHQGYWEDIGTIRAFYEANLDLCEPLPKFNFYDASAPVFTHARYLPPTKIIKSRIERSVIADGCIINDALIEHSLVGVRSRIDAGATLRDTLVMGHDFYESSDRAQHGAPPMGVGHGTLIERTIVDKNARIGAGVRISPEGKPAELDGRNFYIRDGIVIIPKNAVIPDGTII
;
A
#
# COMPACT_ATOMS: atom_id res chain seq x y z
N MET A 1 5.35 8.04 4.27
CA MET A 1 4.41 8.52 5.31
C MET A 1 3.34 7.44 5.55
N GLY A 2 3.10 7.06 6.80
CA GLY A 2 2.20 5.96 7.15
C GLY A 2 1.25 6.32 8.30
N GLY A 3 0.90 7.59 8.45
CA GLY A 3 0.23 8.13 9.63
C GLY A 3 -1.30 8.26 9.59
N GLY A 4 -1.97 7.97 8.48
CA GLY A 4 -3.43 8.11 8.37
C GLY A 4 -4.18 7.01 9.15
N ALA A 5 -5.39 7.33 9.66
CA ALA A 5 -6.24 6.38 10.40
C ALA A 5 -6.71 5.18 9.55
N GLY A 6 -6.67 5.27 8.21
CA GLY A 6 -7.00 4.18 7.29
C GLY A 6 -8.46 3.73 7.34
N THR A 7 -9.38 4.64 7.63
CA THR A 7 -10.82 4.33 7.85
C THR A 7 -11.48 3.66 6.66
N ARG A 8 -11.09 4.00 5.42
CA ARG A 8 -11.61 3.38 4.19
C ARG A 8 -11.21 1.91 4.01
N LEU A 9 -10.17 1.43 4.73
CA LEU A 9 -9.74 0.03 4.76
C LEU A 9 -10.23 -0.72 6.00
N PHE A 10 -11.08 -0.10 6.83
CA PHE A 10 -11.71 -0.82 7.94
C PHE A 10 -12.57 -2.00 7.41
N PRO A 11 -12.48 -3.20 8.01
CA PRO A 11 -11.88 -3.54 9.31
C PRO A 11 -10.40 -3.97 9.28
N LEU A 12 -9.72 -4.01 8.14
CA LEU A 12 -8.32 -4.46 8.05
C LEU A 12 -7.35 -3.58 8.83
N THR A 13 -7.73 -2.32 9.08
CA THR A 13 -6.96 -1.34 9.87
C THR A 13 -7.34 -1.27 11.34
N LYS A 14 -8.25 -2.14 11.81
CA LYS A 14 -8.69 -2.16 13.20
C LYS A 14 -7.54 -2.38 14.18
N ASP A 15 -6.63 -3.31 13.88
CA ASP A 15 -5.54 -3.75 14.75
C ASP A 15 -4.14 -3.41 14.21
N ARG A 16 -4.05 -2.65 13.13
CA ARG A 16 -2.78 -2.26 12.49
C ARG A 16 -2.90 -1.00 11.66
N ALA A 17 -1.78 -0.30 11.49
CA ALA A 17 -1.67 0.82 10.55
C ALA A 17 -1.87 0.35 9.09
N LYS A 18 -2.42 1.21 8.22
CA LYS A 18 -2.63 0.90 6.78
C LYS A 18 -1.36 0.35 6.10
N PRO A 19 -0.15 0.93 6.25
CA PRO A 19 1.07 0.39 5.65
C PRO A 19 1.46 -1.01 6.13
N ALA A 20 0.92 -1.47 7.27
CA ALA A 20 1.17 -2.80 7.82
C ALA A 20 0.20 -3.87 7.33
N VAL A 21 -0.79 -3.52 6.49
CA VAL A 21 -1.73 -4.49 5.91
C VAL A 21 -0.98 -5.48 5.01
N PRO A 22 -1.20 -6.79 5.15
CA PRO A 22 -0.56 -7.81 4.32
C PRO A 22 -0.93 -7.67 2.85
N LEU A 23 0.03 -7.91 1.96
CA LEU A 23 -0.11 -7.86 0.52
C LEU A 23 0.57 -9.08 -0.12
N GLY A 24 0.00 -9.63 -1.19
CA GLY A 24 0.66 -10.66 -2.00
C GLY A 24 1.09 -11.89 -1.21
N GLY A 25 0.37 -12.26 -0.14
CA GLY A 25 0.60 -13.46 0.67
C GLY A 25 1.70 -13.36 1.72
N LYS A 26 2.76 -12.58 1.51
CA LYS A 26 3.90 -12.49 2.45
C LYS A 26 4.45 -11.08 2.68
N TYR A 27 4.12 -10.12 1.84
CA TYR A 27 4.55 -8.73 1.93
C TYR A 27 3.61 -7.90 2.81
N ARG A 28 3.96 -6.62 2.99
CA ARG A 28 3.08 -5.57 3.51
C ARG A 28 3.13 -4.37 2.55
N LEU A 29 2.11 -3.53 2.58
CA LEU A 29 2.05 -2.35 1.69
C LEU A 29 3.32 -1.48 1.80
N VAL A 30 3.85 -1.27 3.00
CA VAL A 30 5.06 -0.49 3.25
C VAL A 30 6.32 -1.06 2.57
N ASP A 31 6.35 -2.36 2.28
CA ASP A 31 7.51 -2.99 1.63
C ASP A 31 7.71 -2.45 0.21
N ILE A 32 6.65 -1.97 -0.45
CA ILE A 32 6.71 -1.42 -1.81
C ILE A 32 7.56 -0.15 -1.89
N PRO A 33 7.21 0.96 -1.20
CA PRO A 33 8.01 2.18 -1.28
C PRO A 33 9.42 2.00 -0.71
N ILE A 34 9.61 1.20 0.34
CA ILE A 34 10.94 0.93 0.91
C ILE A 34 11.79 0.17 -0.11
N SER A 35 11.26 -0.85 -0.77
CA SER A 35 12.00 -1.60 -1.78
C SER A 35 12.37 -0.76 -2.99
N ASN A 36 11.48 0.10 -3.47
CA ASN A 36 11.78 1.06 -4.53
C ASN A 36 12.93 2.01 -4.13
N CYS A 37 12.98 2.46 -2.87
CA CYS A 37 14.10 3.25 -2.35
C CYS A 37 15.40 2.44 -2.36
N ILE A 38 15.41 1.23 -1.81
CA ILE A 38 16.61 0.38 -1.73
C ILE A 38 17.14 0.05 -3.13
N ASN A 39 16.26 -0.29 -4.08
CA ASN A 39 16.61 -0.56 -5.47
C ASN A 39 17.22 0.66 -6.19
N ALA A 40 16.88 1.87 -5.74
CA ALA A 40 17.46 3.12 -6.22
C ALA A 40 18.70 3.58 -5.43
N ASP A 41 19.19 2.76 -4.49
CA ASP A 41 20.30 3.07 -3.57
C ASP A 41 20.01 4.19 -2.57
N ILE A 42 18.70 4.48 -2.33
CA ILE A 42 18.25 5.40 -1.29
C ILE A 42 18.11 4.61 0.01
N ARG A 43 19.13 4.68 0.87
CA ARG A 43 19.26 3.82 2.05
C ARG A 43 18.96 4.51 3.37
N ARG A 44 18.75 5.84 3.40
CA ARG A 44 18.39 6.59 4.60
C ARG A 44 16.89 6.88 4.55
N ILE A 45 16.11 6.09 5.25
CA ILE A 45 14.65 6.07 5.15
C ILE A 45 14.05 6.35 6.51
N PHE A 46 13.26 7.41 6.62
CA PHE A 46 12.46 7.74 7.79
C PHE A 46 11.00 7.33 7.54
N LEU A 47 10.45 6.51 8.41
CA LEU A 47 9.06 6.07 8.35
C LEU A 47 8.24 6.80 9.41
N LEU A 48 7.46 7.79 8.98
CA LEU A 48 6.61 8.57 9.87
C LEU A 48 5.32 7.80 10.18
N THR A 49 5.04 7.53 11.44
CA THR A 49 3.92 6.70 11.91
C THR A 49 3.11 7.37 13.00
N GLN A 50 1.82 7.05 13.11
CA GLN A 50 0.94 7.63 14.11
C GLN A 50 -0.04 6.60 14.68
N PHE A 51 -0.95 6.05 13.87
CA PHE A 51 -2.00 5.13 14.32
C PHE A 51 -1.56 3.66 14.28
N ASN A 52 -1.96 2.86 15.29
CA ASN A 52 -1.83 1.40 15.35
C ASN A 52 -0.48 0.86 14.85
N SER A 53 0.62 1.53 15.22
CA SER A 53 1.93 1.35 14.59
C SER A 53 2.73 0.14 15.12
N SER A 54 2.33 -0.51 16.22
CA SER A 54 3.10 -1.59 16.86
C SER A 54 3.48 -2.73 15.91
N SER A 55 2.51 -3.20 15.09
CA SER A 55 2.79 -4.28 14.14
C SER A 55 3.67 -3.82 12.96
N LEU A 56 3.61 -2.54 12.61
CA LEU A 56 4.47 -1.92 11.62
C LEU A 56 5.91 -1.81 12.14
N HIS A 57 6.10 -1.34 13.36
CA HIS A 57 7.40 -1.24 14.02
C HIS A 57 8.11 -2.59 14.04
N ARG A 58 7.42 -3.65 14.52
CA ARG A 58 7.98 -5.00 14.53
C ARG A 58 8.40 -5.45 13.14
N HIS A 59 7.54 -5.25 12.13
CA HIS A 59 7.83 -5.64 10.76
C HIS A 59 9.09 -4.94 10.23
N ILE A 60 9.23 -3.64 10.41
CA ILE A 60 10.39 -2.87 9.94
C ILE A 60 11.67 -3.35 10.61
N GLN A 61 11.66 -3.54 11.93
CA GLN A 61 12.83 -4.02 12.69
C GLN A 61 13.27 -5.44 12.29
N GLU A 62 12.32 -6.30 11.91
CA GLU A 62 12.59 -7.66 11.48
C GLU A 62 12.99 -7.76 10.00
N SER A 63 12.58 -6.80 9.16
CA SER A 63 12.75 -6.85 7.70
C SER A 63 14.00 -6.13 7.21
N TYR A 64 14.25 -4.91 7.73
CA TYR A 64 15.24 -4.00 7.14
C TYR A 64 16.39 -3.77 8.11
N ARG A 65 17.42 -4.60 7.97
CA ARG A 65 18.66 -4.47 8.73
C ARG A 65 19.81 -4.23 7.76
N PHE A 66 20.41 -3.06 7.82
CA PHE A 66 21.65 -2.78 7.14
C PHE A 66 22.81 -3.26 8.02
N ASP A 67 23.91 -3.67 7.41
CA ASP A 67 25.10 -4.05 8.17
C ASP A 67 25.75 -2.80 8.79
N GLN A 68 26.56 -3.02 9.85
CA GLN A 68 27.16 -1.92 10.60
C GLN A 68 28.22 -1.11 9.82
N PHE A 69 28.62 -1.58 8.65
CA PHE A 69 29.60 -0.90 7.79
C PHE A 69 28.94 -0.17 6.63
N SER A 70 27.67 -0.41 6.36
CA SER A 70 26.89 0.23 5.28
C SER A 70 26.14 1.43 5.81
N PRO A 71 26.32 2.63 5.26
CA PRO A 71 25.61 3.82 5.71
C PRO A 71 24.14 3.77 5.25
N GLY A 72 23.27 3.12 6.03
CA GLY A 72 21.85 3.01 5.75
C GLY A 72 21.05 2.64 6.97
N PHE A 73 19.76 3.02 6.96
CA PHE A 73 18.80 2.68 8.01
C PHE A 73 17.36 2.82 7.49
N VAL A 74 16.44 2.11 8.14
CA VAL A 74 15.01 2.42 8.12
C VAL A 74 14.62 2.75 9.56
N GLU A 75 14.45 4.02 9.84
CA GLU A 75 14.16 4.54 11.17
C GLU A 75 12.70 4.93 11.30
N ILE A 76 12.08 4.54 12.40
CA ILE A 76 10.67 4.81 12.66
C ILE A 76 10.56 6.06 13.52
N MET A 77 9.86 7.07 12.98
CA MET A 77 9.51 8.30 13.66
C MET A 77 8.02 8.23 14.02
N ALA A 78 7.72 7.92 15.26
CA ALA A 78 6.36 8.00 15.78
C ALA A 78 6.02 9.46 16.12
N ALA A 79 4.75 9.83 15.97
CA ALA A 79 4.28 11.11 16.49
C ALA A 79 4.56 11.19 17.98
N GLN A 80 5.18 12.28 18.43
CA GLN A 80 5.60 12.50 19.81
C GLN A 80 4.88 13.71 20.39
N GLN A 81 4.54 13.63 21.65
CA GLN A 81 4.17 14.81 22.42
C GLN A 81 5.44 15.49 22.92
N THR A 82 5.56 16.77 22.64
CA THR A 82 6.64 17.63 23.15
C THR A 82 6.05 18.71 24.06
N PRO A 83 6.87 19.42 24.85
CA PRO A 83 6.38 20.56 25.61
C PRO A 83 5.69 21.63 24.77
N GLU A 84 6.09 21.76 23.49
CA GLU A 84 5.57 22.74 22.53
C GLU A 84 4.35 22.23 21.76
N SER A 85 4.15 20.89 21.65
CA SER A 85 3.04 20.30 20.90
C SER A 85 2.58 18.98 21.50
N VAL A 86 1.30 18.92 21.85
CA VAL A 86 0.60 17.70 22.28
C VAL A 86 -0.25 17.09 21.17
N ALA A 87 -0.24 17.70 19.99
CA ALA A 87 -1.10 17.30 18.87
C ALA A 87 -0.47 16.17 18.04
N TRP A 88 -1.32 15.28 17.57
CA TRP A 88 -0.99 14.32 16.51
C TRP A 88 -0.71 15.05 15.20
N TYR A 89 -0.01 14.40 14.25
CA TYR A 89 0.17 14.95 12.91
C TYR A 89 -1.16 15.34 12.29
N GLN A 90 -1.28 16.62 11.91
CA GLN A 90 -2.51 17.18 11.33
C GLN A 90 -2.64 16.90 9.82
N GLY A 91 -1.58 16.39 9.20
CA GLY A 91 -1.54 16.07 7.79
C GLY A 91 -0.16 15.63 7.33
N THR A 92 -0.02 15.49 6.03
CA THR A 92 1.21 14.95 5.41
C THR A 92 2.40 15.90 5.53
N ALA A 93 2.19 17.20 5.36
CA ALA A 93 3.23 18.23 5.50
C ALA A 93 3.59 18.45 6.96
N ASP A 94 2.61 18.47 7.84
CA ASP A 94 2.84 18.61 9.28
C ASP A 94 3.67 17.43 9.84
N ALA A 95 3.41 16.20 9.40
CA ALA A 95 4.22 15.05 9.79
C ALA A 95 5.69 15.22 9.42
N VAL A 96 6.01 15.77 8.25
CA VAL A 96 7.40 16.04 7.83
C VAL A 96 7.98 17.21 8.62
N ARG A 97 7.21 18.29 8.82
CA ARG A 97 7.63 19.48 9.58
C ARG A 97 8.10 19.13 10.99
N GLN A 98 7.31 18.37 11.72
CA GLN A 98 7.65 17.95 13.09
C GLN A 98 8.93 17.09 13.15
N ASN A 99 9.31 16.44 12.03
CA ASN A 99 10.49 15.58 11.95
C ASN A 99 11.69 16.23 11.24
N LEU A 100 11.61 17.49 10.80
CA LEU A 100 12.74 18.19 10.13
C LEU A 100 14.01 18.20 10.97
N ILE A 101 13.90 18.27 12.29
CA ILE A 101 15.02 18.25 13.21
C ILE A 101 15.85 16.96 13.09
N HIS A 102 15.21 15.83 12.88
CA HIS A 102 15.88 14.55 12.68
C HIS A 102 16.55 14.46 11.32
N LEU A 103 15.92 14.97 10.26
CA LEU A 103 16.50 15.05 8.93
C LEU A 103 17.72 15.97 8.90
N ALA A 104 17.72 17.04 9.72
CA ALA A 104 18.82 18.00 9.80
C ALA A 104 20.14 17.39 10.27
N ASN A 105 20.09 16.29 11.04
CA ASN A 105 21.28 15.59 11.53
C ASN A 105 22.07 14.87 10.43
N TYR A 106 21.47 14.72 9.23
CA TYR A 106 22.11 14.04 8.11
C TYR A 106 22.40 14.99 6.96
N HIS A 107 23.62 14.94 6.45
CA HIS A 107 23.96 15.70 5.26
C HIS A 107 23.31 15.07 4.02
N HIS A 108 22.45 15.84 3.35
CA HIS A 108 21.75 15.43 2.11
C HIS A 108 21.39 16.68 1.30
N ARG A 109 21.26 16.50 0.01
CA ARG A 109 20.82 17.55 -0.93
C ARG A 109 19.32 17.43 -1.20
N LEU A 110 18.85 16.20 -1.46
CA LEU A 110 17.49 15.92 -1.90
C LEU A 110 16.71 15.15 -0.83
N THR A 111 15.42 15.44 -0.71
CA THR A 111 14.49 14.71 0.14
C THR A 111 13.35 14.16 -0.72
N LEU A 112 13.18 12.84 -0.72
CA LEU A 112 12.10 12.14 -1.40
C LEU A 112 10.98 11.86 -0.38
N ILE A 113 9.75 12.30 -0.68
CA ILE A 113 8.57 12.11 0.14
C ILE A 113 7.64 11.11 -0.53
N LEU A 114 7.28 10.03 0.16
CA LEU A 114 6.48 8.93 -0.35
C LEU A 114 5.27 8.66 0.53
N SER A 115 4.17 8.18 -0.08
CA SER A 115 3.07 7.53 0.65
C SER A 115 3.41 6.07 0.93
N GLY A 116 2.93 5.54 2.05
CA GLY A 116 3.21 4.16 2.50
C GLY A 116 2.11 3.15 2.16
N ASP A 117 1.18 3.51 1.30
CA ASP A 117 -0.07 2.78 1.07
C ASP A 117 -0.43 2.59 -0.42
N GLN A 118 0.56 2.74 -1.29
CA GLN A 118 0.43 2.63 -2.74
C GLN A 118 1.17 1.41 -3.27
N LEU A 119 0.64 0.81 -4.32
CA LEU A 119 1.23 -0.32 -5.03
C LEU A 119 1.77 0.16 -6.38
N TYR A 120 3.08 0.19 -6.53
CA TYR A 120 3.75 0.66 -7.74
C TYR A 120 5.21 0.20 -7.79
N ARG A 121 5.78 0.23 -8.97
CA ARG A 121 7.22 0.06 -9.16
C ARG A 121 7.75 1.29 -9.89
N MET A 122 8.69 2.00 -9.28
CA MET A 122 9.25 3.23 -9.85
C MET A 122 10.77 3.24 -9.75
N ASN A 123 11.41 3.62 -10.85
CA ASN A 123 12.84 3.90 -10.86
C ASN A 123 13.12 5.32 -10.34
N PHE A 124 13.39 5.44 -9.04
CA PHE A 124 13.71 6.75 -8.45
C PHE A 124 15.02 7.34 -8.94
N ARG A 125 15.95 6.56 -9.51
CA ARG A 125 17.16 7.11 -10.15
C ARG A 125 16.78 7.94 -11.38
N ALA A 126 15.82 7.48 -12.18
CA ALA A 126 15.32 8.22 -13.34
C ALA A 126 14.61 9.52 -12.92
N LEU A 127 13.79 9.48 -11.87
CA LEU A 127 13.14 10.66 -11.29
C LEU A 127 14.19 11.68 -10.81
N ILE A 128 15.22 11.24 -10.09
CA ILE A 128 16.32 12.11 -9.60
C ILE A 128 17.12 12.68 -10.79
N ALA A 129 17.43 11.86 -11.80
CA ALA A 129 18.15 12.33 -12.99
C ALA A 129 17.36 13.42 -13.73
N ARG A 130 16.04 13.25 -13.88
CA ARG A 130 15.15 14.27 -14.49
C ARG A 130 15.13 15.55 -13.66
N HIS A 131 15.01 15.44 -12.34
CA HIS A 131 15.03 16.58 -11.41
C HIS A 131 16.31 17.42 -11.58
N VAL A 132 17.47 16.74 -11.64
CA VAL A 132 18.75 17.42 -11.84
C VAL A 132 18.86 18.03 -13.22
N ALA A 133 18.45 17.30 -14.28
CA ALA A 133 18.56 17.76 -15.67
C ALA A 133 17.68 18.99 -15.97
N THR A 134 16.50 19.09 -15.35
CA THR A 134 15.61 20.26 -15.50
C THR A 134 16.00 21.42 -14.57
N GLY A 135 16.94 21.20 -13.66
CA GLY A 135 17.25 22.16 -12.61
C GLY A 135 16.05 22.45 -11.72
N ALA A 136 15.17 21.46 -11.54
CA ALA A 136 14.01 21.58 -10.68
C ALA A 136 14.40 21.83 -9.22
N GLU A 137 13.56 22.57 -8.51
CA GLU A 137 13.65 22.74 -7.06
C GLU A 137 12.68 21.79 -6.35
N VAL A 138 11.58 21.45 -7.04
CA VAL A 138 10.63 20.41 -6.65
C VAL A 138 10.26 19.61 -7.89
N THR A 139 10.14 18.29 -7.74
CA THR A 139 9.57 17.42 -8.78
C THR A 139 8.43 16.62 -8.20
N VAL A 140 7.29 16.63 -8.88
CA VAL A 140 6.10 15.85 -8.54
C VAL A 140 6.02 14.65 -9.49
N ALA A 141 5.97 13.43 -8.94
CA ALA A 141 5.69 12.26 -9.75
C ALA A 141 4.21 12.22 -10.12
N THR A 142 3.95 11.93 -11.39
CA THR A 142 2.63 12.08 -12.01
C THR A 142 2.31 10.87 -12.87
N LEU A 143 1.03 10.65 -13.14
CA LEU A 143 0.55 9.58 -14.01
C LEU A 143 -0.63 10.08 -14.87
N PRO A 144 -0.89 9.43 -16.02
CA PRO A 144 -2.11 9.68 -16.77
C PRO A 144 -3.34 9.19 -16.01
N VAL A 145 -4.35 10.03 -15.86
CA VAL A 145 -5.59 9.75 -15.15
C VAL A 145 -6.79 10.06 -16.02
N ARG A 146 -7.71 9.13 -16.16
CA ARG A 146 -8.96 9.38 -16.89
C ARG A 146 -9.82 10.41 -16.18
N PRO A 147 -10.57 11.26 -16.90
CA PRO A 147 -11.39 12.33 -16.31
C PRO A 147 -12.36 11.83 -15.21
N GLU A 148 -12.92 10.63 -15.37
CA GLU A 148 -13.85 10.04 -14.39
C GLU A 148 -13.19 9.78 -13.03
N SER A 149 -11.89 9.51 -13.04
CA SER A 149 -11.09 9.24 -11.84
C SER A 149 -10.44 10.49 -11.25
N ALA A 150 -10.46 11.63 -11.96
CA ALA A 150 -9.72 12.84 -11.58
C ALA A 150 -10.08 13.39 -10.19
N ARG A 151 -11.33 13.17 -9.73
CA ARG A 151 -11.80 13.56 -8.39
C ARG A 151 -11.05 12.89 -7.23
N ALA A 152 -10.27 11.85 -7.49
CA ALA A 152 -9.45 11.18 -6.48
C ALA A 152 -8.05 11.77 -6.36
N PHE A 153 -7.61 12.59 -7.31
CA PHE A 153 -6.25 13.07 -7.48
C PHE A 153 -6.13 14.59 -7.42
N GLY A 154 -4.93 15.08 -7.10
CA GLY A 154 -4.53 16.41 -7.48
C GLY A 154 -4.19 16.43 -8.97
N ILE A 155 -4.85 17.27 -9.75
CA ILE A 155 -4.68 17.37 -11.19
C ILE A 155 -3.84 18.59 -11.55
N MET A 156 -2.93 18.42 -12.51
CA MET A 156 -1.94 19.43 -12.88
C MET A 156 -2.02 19.81 -14.35
N GLN A 157 -1.66 21.08 -14.61
CA GLN A 157 -1.35 21.58 -15.93
C GLN A 157 0.14 21.91 -15.99
N VAL A 158 0.79 21.58 -17.10
CA VAL A 158 2.21 21.84 -17.34
C VAL A 158 2.42 22.78 -18.52
N ALA A 159 3.49 23.57 -18.48
CA ALA A 159 3.99 24.35 -19.59
C ALA A 159 4.76 23.45 -20.57
N SER A 160 5.17 24.00 -21.73
CA SER A 160 5.90 23.29 -22.79
C SER A 160 7.28 22.74 -22.38
N ASP A 161 7.84 23.21 -21.27
CA ASP A 161 9.09 22.72 -20.68
C ASP A 161 8.89 21.64 -19.60
N GLY A 162 7.64 21.28 -19.29
CA GLY A 162 7.27 20.32 -18.23
C GLY A 162 7.13 20.93 -16.85
N ARG A 163 7.25 22.25 -16.69
CA ARG A 163 7.02 22.95 -15.42
C ARG A 163 5.53 22.97 -15.10
N ILE A 164 5.16 22.64 -13.87
CA ILE A 164 3.79 22.71 -13.39
C ILE A 164 3.41 24.17 -13.20
N VAL A 165 2.34 24.61 -13.88
CA VAL A 165 1.84 25.99 -13.84
C VAL A 165 0.52 26.10 -13.07
N ARG A 166 -0.19 24.98 -12.90
CA ARG A 166 -1.44 24.94 -12.12
C ARG A 166 -1.59 23.59 -11.46
N PHE A 167 -2.12 23.59 -10.23
CA PHE A 167 -2.45 22.41 -9.46
C PHE A 167 -3.83 22.60 -8.83
N VAL A 168 -4.72 21.62 -9.01
CA VAL A 168 -6.07 21.63 -8.43
C VAL A 168 -6.31 20.32 -7.71
N GLU A 169 -6.47 20.37 -6.40
CA GLU A 169 -6.72 19.18 -5.58
C GLU A 169 -8.16 18.71 -5.74
N LYS A 170 -8.33 17.46 -6.21
CA LYS A 170 -9.60 16.75 -6.34
C LYS A 170 -10.70 17.56 -7.05
N PRO A 171 -10.46 18.03 -8.28
CA PRO A 171 -11.45 18.81 -9.03
C PRO A 171 -12.71 17.99 -9.29
N THR A 172 -13.88 18.63 -9.13
CA THR A 172 -15.20 18.02 -9.43
C THR A 172 -15.92 18.70 -10.58
N ASP A 173 -15.49 19.91 -10.94
CA ASP A 173 -16.08 20.73 -11.97
C ASP A 173 -15.54 20.33 -13.36
N SER A 174 -16.42 20.07 -14.31
CA SER A 174 -16.11 19.66 -15.67
C SER A 174 -15.38 20.75 -16.49
N GLU A 175 -15.67 22.03 -16.26
CA GLU A 175 -15.01 23.15 -16.93
C GLU A 175 -13.57 23.28 -16.44
N VAL A 176 -13.37 23.11 -15.12
CA VAL A 176 -12.03 23.06 -14.51
C VAL A 176 -11.24 21.89 -15.08
N LEU A 177 -11.83 20.69 -15.17
CA LEU A 177 -11.16 19.52 -15.74
C LEU A 177 -10.76 19.74 -17.20
N ALA A 178 -11.65 20.31 -18.02
CA ALA A 178 -11.36 20.64 -19.42
C ALA A 178 -10.20 21.63 -19.56
N SER A 179 -10.05 22.56 -18.61
CA SER A 179 -8.95 23.55 -18.59
C SER A 179 -7.58 22.97 -18.18
N LEU A 180 -7.55 21.73 -17.63
CA LEU A 180 -6.33 21.06 -17.14
C LEU A 180 -5.78 20.02 -18.14
N ARG A 181 -6.17 20.08 -19.41
CA ARG A 181 -5.64 19.21 -20.47
C ARG A 181 -4.14 19.43 -20.63
N VAL A 182 -3.44 18.35 -20.99
CA VAL A 182 -1.99 18.32 -21.13
C VAL A 182 -1.60 17.95 -22.55
N GLU A 183 -0.60 18.63 -23.10
CA GLU A 183 0.07 18.22 -24.33
C GLU A 183 1.15 17.18 -23.98
N TRP A 184 0.86 15.90 -24.20
CA TRP A 184 1.74 14.80 -23.77
C TRP A 184 3.12 14.82 -24.42
N ALA A 185 3.29 15.46 -25.58
CA ALA A 185 4.58 15.65 -26.24
C ALA A 185 5.64 16.35 -25.37
N VAL A 186 5.22 17.07 -24.34
CA VAL A 186 6.10 17.72 -23.33
C VAL A 186 7.00 16.71 -22.59
N PHE A 187 6.54 15.47 -22.45
CA PHE A 187 7.29 14.42 -21.75
C PHE A 187 8.25 13.64 -22.66
N GLY A 188 8.30 13.96 -23.96
CA GLY A 188 9.12 13.27 -24.95
C GLY A 188 8.50 11.95 -25.40
N ASP A 189 9.36 11.05 -25.91
CA ASP A 189 8.92 9.71 -26.31
C ASP A 189 8.51 8.92 -25.07
N THR A 190 7.26 8.50 -25.06
CA THR A 190 6.68 7.67 -24.00
C THR A 190 6.79 6.20 -24.38
N GLU A 191 7.07 5.31 -23.42
CA GLU A 191 7.16 3.85 -23.65
C GLU A 191 5.87 3.30 -24.24
N GLU A 192 4.72 3.83 -23.80
CA GLU A 192 3.41 3.54 -24.35
C GLU A 192 2.68 4.85 -24.71
N PRO A 193 1.87 4.88 -25.79
CA PRO A 193 1.05 6.03 -26.11
C PRO A 193 0.07 6.35 -24.98
N VAL A 194 0.06 7.60 -24.53
CA VAL A 194 -0.93 8.07 -23.54
C VAL A 194 -2.22 8.46 -24.24
N ASP A 195 -3.35 8.05 -23.70
CA ASP A 195 -4.68 8.47 -24.19
C ASP A 195 -4.79 10.00 -24.08
N PRO A 196 -5.04 10.72 -25.22
CA PRO A 196 -5.09 12.18 -25.26
C PRO A 196 -6.12 12.81 -24.31
N ASP A 197 -7.16 12.06 -23.94
CA ASP A 197 -8.19 12.54 -23.04
C ASP A 197 -7.80 12.43 -21.55
N CYS A 198 -6.69 11.75 -21.23
CA CYS A 198 -6.19 11.69 -19.87
C CYS A 198 -5.71 13.06 -19.37
N LEU A 199 -5.80 13.22 -18.05
CA LEU A 199 -5.28 14.35 -17.28
C LEU A 199 -4.03 13.93 -16.53
N LEU A 200 -3.21 14.89 -16.09
CA LEU A 200 -1.99 14.62 -15.34
C LEU A 200 -2.28 14.63 -13.83
N GLY A 201 -2.31 13.45 -13.24
CA GLY A 201 -2.60 13.24 -11.82
C GLY A 201 -1.35 13.15 -10.95
N SER A 202 -1.42 13.68 -9.73
CA SER A 202 -0.36 13.55 -8.72
C SER A 202 -0.39 12.17 -8.07
N MET A 203 0.77 11.52 -8.00
CA MET A 203 0.94 10.26 -7.25
C MET A 203 1.14 10.49 -5.75
N GLY A 204 1.22 11.76 -5.27
CA GLY A 204 1.60 12.05 -3.89
C GLY A 204 3.06 11.69 -3.57
N ILE A 205 3.90 11.65 -4.59
CA ILE A 205 5.35 11.40 -4.50
C ILE A 205 6.07 12.69 -4.91
N TYR A 206 6.91 13.21 -4.02
CA TYR A 206 7.56 14.51 -4.20
C TYR A 206 9.06 14.41 -3.96
N LEU A 207 9.85 15.03 -4.82
CA LEU A 207 11.29 15.18 -4.64
C LEU A 207 11.62 16.66 -4.47
N PHE A 208 12.24 17.01 -3.36
CA PHE A 208 12.58 18.38 -2.98
C PHE A 208 14.08 18.60 -2.87
N GLU A 209 14.57 19.75 -3.31
CA GLU A 209 15.81 20.31 -2.78
C GLU A 209 15.64 20.61 -1.28
N ARG A 210 16.65 20.30 -0.46
CA ARG A 210 16.59 20.45 1.02
C ARG A 210 16.22 21.85 1.46
N SER A 211 16.78 22.88 0.82
CA SER A 211 16.52 24.29 1.14
C SER A 211 15.05 24.64 0.93
N VAL A 212 14.49 24.20 -0.21
CA VAL A 212 13.09 24.46 -0.59
C VAL A 212 12.12 23.72 0.33
N LEU A 213 12.42 22.47 0.70
CA LEU A 213 11.57 21.75 1.66
C LEU A 213 11.54 22.46 3.02
N LYS A 214 12.69 22.95 3.50
CA LYS A 214 12.76 23.69 4.76
C LYS A 214 11.94 24.98 4.69
N GLU A 215 12.05 25.73 3.60
CA GLU A 215 11.27 26.96 3.37
C GLU A 215 9.77 26.65 3.30
N ALA A 216 9.39 25.67 2.50
CA ALA A 216 7.99 25.25 2.28
C ALA A 216 7.28 24.79 3.57
N LEU A 217 8.02 24.35 4.56
CA LEU A 217 7.49 23.87 5.84
C LEU A 217 7.69 24.87 7.00
N CYS A 218 8.05 26.14 6.72
CA CYS A 218 8.13 27.18 7.75
C CYS A 218 6.76 27.64 8.25
N GLY A 219 5.69 27.48 7.46
CA GLY A 219 4.30 27.79 7.82
C GLY A 219 3.62 26.66 8.60
N ASP A 220 2.31 26.80 8.80
CA ASP A 220 1.46 25.82 9.52
C ASP A 220 0.68 24.89 8.59
N GLU A 221 0.99 24.91 7.29
CA GLU A 221 0.29 24.14 6.28
C GLU A 221 0.34 22.64 6.56
N ALA A 222 -0.82 21.98 6.65
CA ALA A 222 -0.91 20.61 7.08
C ALA A 222 -0.68 19.58 5.95
N ASP A 223 -0.98 19.94 4.69
CA ASP A 223 -1.02 18.99 3.58
C ASP A 223 -0.22 19.46 2.36
N PHE A 224 0.59 18.55 1.77
CA PHE A 224 1.40 18.86 0.60
C PHE A 224 0.54 19.20 -0.63
N GLY A 225 -0.46 18.38 -0.94
CA GLY A 225 -1.27 18.55 -2.15
C GLY A 225 -2.20 19.75 -2.09
N LYS A 226 -2.83 19.98 -0.95
CA LYS A 226 -3.81 21.09 -0.81
C LYS A 226 -3.17 22.45 -0.68
N HIS A 227 -2.01 22.54 -0.03
CA HIS A 227 -1.47 23.82 0.39
C HIS A 227 -0.04 24.04 -0.12
N VAL A 228 0.90 23.16 0.27
CA VAL A 228 2.33 23.37 0.04
C VAL A 228 2.67 23.41 -1.45
N ILE A 229 2.24 22.42 -2.23
CA ILE A 229 2.58 22.37 -3.67
C ILE A 229 1.96 23.56 -4.43
N PRO A 230 0.67 23.90 -4.27
CA PRO A 230 0.08 25.07 -4.94
C PRO A 230 0.83 26.39 -4.61
N GLU A 231 1.24 26.60 -3.36
CA GLU A 231 1.99 27.80 -2.98
C GLU A 231 3.37 27.86 -3.64
N LEU A 232 4.08 26.74 -3.73
CA LEU A 232 5.40 26.66 -4.34
C LEU A 232 5.41 26.98 -5.83
N LEU A 233 4.31 26.79 -6.57
CA LEU A 233 4.24 27.08 -8.00
C LEU A 233 4.53 28.55 -8.32
N THR A 234 4.28 29.47 -7.40
CA THR A 234 4.50 30.90 -7.57
C THR A 234 5.92 31.35 -7.27
N LYS A 235 6.68 30.56 -6.51
CA LYS A 235 7.99 30.95 -5.97
C LYS A 235 9.14 30.10 -6.51
N HIS A 236 8.85 28.84 -6.88
CA HIS A 236 9.86 27.83 -7.19
C HIS A 236 9.62 27.16 -8.55
N ARG A 237 10.67 26.52 -9.06
CA ARG A 237 10.61 25.71 -10.27
C ARG A 237 10.13 24.29 -9.94
N VAL A 238 8.83 24.10 -10.08
CA VAL A 238 8.16 22.80 -9.82
C VAL A 238 7.92 22.09 -11.14
N PHE A 239 8.47 20.90 -11.33
CA PHE A 239 8.37 20.10 -12.56
C PHE A 239 7.59 18.81 -12.35
N ALA A 240 6.95 18.33 -13.40
CA ALA A 240 6.32 17.04 -13.44
C ALA A 240 7.30 15.97 -13.94
N TYR A 241 7.23 14.78 -13.31
CA TYR A 241 7.87 13.56 -13.78
C TYR A 241 6.79 12.55 -14.13
N LEU A 242 6.64 12.20 -15.41
CA LEU A 242 5.65 11.25 -15.87
C LEU A 242 6.10 9.82 -15.53
N HIS A 243 5.32 9.14 -14.71
CA HIS A 243 5.46 7.70 -14.45
C HIS A 243 4.63 6.91 -15.47
N GLN A 244 5.29 5.97 -16.12
CA GLN A 244 4.68 5.08 -17.11
C GLN A 244 4.74 3.64 -16.61
N GLY A 245 3.93 3.29 -15.67
CA GLY A 245 3.87 1.96 -15.10
C GLY A 245 2.62 1.81 -14.25
N TYR A 246 2.40 0.59 -13.79
CA TYR A 246 1.28 0.33 -12.89
C TYR A 246 1.46 1.11 -11.57
N TRP A 247 0.40 1.79 -11.20
CA TRP A 247 0.25 2.44 -9.91
C TRP A 247 -1.21 2.35 -9.44
N GLU A 248 -1.41 2.04 -8.17
CA GLU A 248 -2.71 1.93 -7.54
C GLU A 248 -2.69 2.47 -6.11
N ASP A 249 -3.67 3.33 -5.75
CA ASP A 249 -3.95 3.67 -4.35
C ASP A 249 -4.76 2.54 -3.70
N ILE A 250 -4.10 1.73 -2.89
CA ILE A 250 -4.75 0.66 -2.11
C ILE A 250 -5.48 1.29 -0.92
N GLY A 251 -6.43 2.17 -1.20
CA GLY A 251 -7.13 3.00 -0.21
C GLY A 251 -8.47 2.46 0.27
N THR A 252 -9.09 1.53 -0.46
CA THR A 252 -10.41 0.96 -0.16
C THR A 252 -10.36 -0.57 -0.11
N ILE A 253 -11.37 -1.19 0.50
CA ILE A 253 -11.49 -2.65 0.54
C ILE A 253 -11.52 -3.24 -0.87
N ARG A 254 -12.27 -2.62 -1.79
CA ARG A 254 -12.35 -3.06 -3.19
C ARG A 254 -10.98 -2.99 -3.88
N ALA A 255 -10.32 -1.84 -3.86
CA ALA A 255 -9.00 -1.69 -4.50
C ALA A 255 -7.97 -2.66 -3.90
N PHE A 256 -7.98 -2.85 -2.57
CA PHE A 256 -7.12 -3.83 -1.91
C PHE A 256 -7.41 -5.27 -2.37
N TYR A 257 -8.67 -5.65 -2.44
CA TYR A 257 -9.10 -6.98 -2.85
C TYR A 257 -8.74 -7.25 -4.31
N GLU A 258 -9.10 -6.36 -5.22
CA GLU A 258 -8.82 -6.48 -6.65
C GLU A 258 -7.32 -6.51 -6.96
N ALA A 259 -6.52 -5.64 -6.32
CA ALA A 259 -5.07 -5.64 -6.51
C ALA A 259 -4.38 -6.93 -6.03
N ASN A 260 -4.89 -7.57 -4.97
CA ASN A 260 -4.37 -8.88 -4.53
C ASN A 260 -4.81 -10.02 -5.43
N LEU A 261 -6.05 -10.01 -5.95
CA LEU A 261 -6.52 -11.04 -6.90
C LEU A 261 -5.85 -10.90 -8.27
N ASP A 262 -5.55 -9.68 -8.71
CA ASP A 262 -4.78 -9.45 -9.95
C ASP A 262 -3.42 -10.19 -9.92
N LEU A 263 -2.81 -10.37 -8.74
CA LEU A 263 -1.58 -11.16 -8.60
C LEU A 263 -1.75 -12.64 -8.95
N CYS A 264 -2.98 -13.15 -8.99
CA CYS A 264 -3.32 -14.51 -9.37
C CYS A 264 -3.49 -14.67 -10.90
N GLU A 265 -3.48 -13.57 -11.65
CA GLU A 265 -3.56 -13.60 -13.10
C GLU A 265 -2.25 -14.09 -13.74
N PRO A 266 -2.30 -14.72 -14.93
CA PRO A 266 -1.08 -15.15 -15.63
C PRO A 266 -0.09 -14.01 -15.92
N LEU A 267 -0.60 -12.81 -16.18
CA LEU A 267 0.17 -11.58 -16.39
C LEU A 267 -0.40 -10.48 -15.48
N PRO A 268 0.01 -10.45 -14.21
CA PRO A 268 -0.48 -9.46 -13.27
C PRO A 268 0.05 -8.06 -13.61
N LYS A 269 -0.74 -7.02 -13.35
CA LYS A 269 -0.35 -5.63 -13.56
C LYS A 269 0.86 -5.25 -12.71
N PHE A 270 0.91 -5.74 -11.46
CA PHE A 270 2.08 -5.62 -10.60
C PHE A 270 2.83 -6.95 -10.55
N ASN A 271 4.05 -6.98 -11.07
CA ASN A 271 4.83 -8.20 -11.14
C ASN A 271 5.86 -8.30 -9.99
N PHE A 272 5.71 -9.26 -9.07
CA PHE A 272 6.69 -9.56 -8.03
C PHE A 272 7.93 -10.33 -8.52
N TYR A 273 7.88 -10.91 -9.71
CA TYR A 273 8.94 -11.76 -10.26
C TYR A 273 10.02 -11.01 -11.05
N ASP A 274 10.07 -9.69 -10.90
CA ASP A 274 11.12 -8.86 -11.50
C ASP A 274 12.40 -8.94 -10.67
N ALA A 275 13.38 -9.69 -11.15
CA ALA A 275 14.67 -9.85 -10.50
C ALA A 275 15.54 -8.58 -10.48
N SER A 276 15.29 -7.65 -11.41
CA SER A 276 16.05 -6.37 -11.48
C SER A 276 15.64 -5.38 -10.40
N ALA A 277 14.41 -5.51 -9.88
CA ALA A 277 13.86 -4.64 -8.84
C ALA A 277 13.04 -5.46 -7.83
N PRO A 278 13.67 -6.33 -7.02
CA PRO A 278 12.99 -7.19 -6.07
C PRO A 278 12.26 -6.39 -4.98
N VAL A 279 11.16 -6.95 -4.50
CA VAL A 279 10.48 -6.42 -3.31
C VAL A 279 11.00 -7.14 -2.07
N PHE A 280 11.68 -6.39 -1.20
CA PHE A 280 12.23 -6.90 0.06
C PHE A 280 11.14 -6.93 1.13
N THR A 281 11.15 -7.96 1.96
CA THR A 281 10.25 -8.13 3.11
C THR A 281 10.91 -8.98 4.19
N HIS A 282 10.22 -9.21 5.29
CA HIS A 282 10.69 -10.06 6.39
C HIS A 282 11.01 -11.49 5.90
N ALA A 283 12.27 -11.88 5.99
CA ALA A 283 12.73 -13.25 5.73
C ALA A 283 12.31 -14.17 6.90
N ARG A 284 11.22 -14.86 6.74
CA ARG A 284 10.61 -15.67 7.83
C ARG A 284 11.20 -17.07 7.97
N TYR A 285 12.09 -17.49 7.06
CA TYR A 285 12.72 -18.83 7.05
C TYR A 285 11.70 -19.97 7.21
N LEU A 286 10.57 -19.87 6.47
CA LEU A 286 9.50 -20.85 6.52
C LEU A 286 9.86 -22.10 5.70
N PRO A 287 9.31 -23.27 6.07
CA PRO A 287 9.43 -24.46 5.24
C PRO A 287 8.65 -24.28 3.93
N PRO A 288 8.97 -25.06 2.88
CA PRO A 288 8.14 -25.13 1.69
C PRO A 288 6.69 -25.46 2.02
N THR A 289 5.75 -24.97 1.21
CA THR A 289 4.34 -25.30 1.33
C THR A 289 4.09 -26.76 1.01
N LYS A 290 3.34 -27.45 1.87
CA LYS A 290 2.94 -28.85 1.71
C LYS A 290 1.53 -28.93 1.12
N ILE A 291 1.43 -29.56 -0.06
CA ILE A 291 0.16 -29.75 -0.77
C ILE A 291 -0.13 -31.24 -0.90
N ILE A 292 -1.33 -31.68 -0.48
CA ILE A 292 -1.77 -33.06 -0.49
C ILE A 292 -3.10 -33.15 -1.24
N LYS A 293 -3.16 -33.89 -2.36
CA LYS A 293 -4.37 -34.19 -3.14
C LYS A 293 -5.26 -32.98 -3.48
N SER A 294 -4.68 -31.78 -3.63
CA SER A 294 -5.45 -30.55 -3.84
C SER A 294 -5.43 -30.13 -5.31
N ARG A 295 -6.50 -29.47 -5.74
CA ARG A 295 -6.59 -28.79 -7.03
C ARG A 295 -6.45 -27.30 -6.84
N ILE A 296 -5.45 -26.70 -7.50
CA ILE A 296 -5.12 -25.27 -7.37
C ILE A 296 -5.07 -24.67 -8.77
N GLU A 297 -5.88 -23.64 -9.01
CA GLU A 297 -5.98 -22.98 -10.31
C GLU A 297 -5.89 -21.45 -10.15
N ARG A 298 -5.08 -20.79 -11.00
CA ARG A 298 -4.93 -19.34 -11.03
C ARG A 298 -4.77 -18.73 -9.62
N SER A 299 -3.87 -19.28 -8.82
CA SER A 299 -3.78 -18.92 -7.39
C SER A 299 -2.33 -18.72 -6.96
N VAL A 300 -2.14 -17.88 -5.95
CA VAL A 300 -0.84 -17.63 -5.33
C VAL A 300 -0.81 -18.25 -3.94
N ILE A 301 0.15 -19.13 -3.68
CA ILE A 301 0.33 -19.79 -2.38
C ILE A 301 1.67 -19.39 -1.78
N ALA A 302 1.66 -18.78 -0.61
CA ALA A 302 2.87 -18.37 0.09
C ALA A 302 3.53 -19.51 0.87
N ASP A 303 4.72 -19.24 1.42
CA ASP A 303 5.55 -20.22 2.14
C ASP A 303 4.89 -20.74 3.43
N GLY A 304 5.22 -21.99 3.81
CA GLY A 304 4.86 -22.59 5.09
C GLY A 304 3.41 -23.02 5.23
N CYS A 305 2.64 -23.10 4.15
CA CYS A 305 1.25 -23.55 4.18
C CYS A 305 1.14 -25.08 4.25
N ILE A 306 0.01 -25.56 4.78
CA ILE A 306 -0.41 -26.96 4.74
C ILE A 306 -1.80 -27.00 4.11
N ILE A 307 -1.90 -27.59 2.92
CA ILE A 307 -3.14 -27.66 2.13
C ILE A 307 -3.44 -29.14 1.88
N ASN A 308 -4.60 -29.58 2.33
CA ASN A 308 -4.99 -30.99 2.24
C ASN A 308 -6.34 -31.12 1.52
N ASP A 309 -6.37 -31.90 0.44
CA ASP A 309 -7.58 -32.30 -0.31
C ASP A 309 -8.56 -31.12 -0.53
N ALA A 310 -8.06 -29.98 -1.01
CA ALA A 310 -8.79 -28.74 -1.13
C ALA A 310 -8.88 -28.29 -2.61
N LEU A 311 -9.92 -27.52 -2.93
CA LEU A 311 -10.09 -26.80 -4.18
C LEU A 311 -9.79 -25.30 -3.95
N ILE A 312 -8.82 -24.75 -4.66
CA ILE A 312 -8.43 -23.33 -4.56
C ILE A 312 -8.43 -22.74 -5.96
N GLU A 313 -9.35 -21.82 -6.21
CA GLU A 313 -9.55 -21.19 -7.51
C GLU A 313 -9.46 -19.67 -7.37
N HIS A 314 -8.64 -19.02 -8.21
CA HIS A 314 -8.46 -17.57 -8.26
C HIS A 314 -8.34 -16.94 -6.87
N SER A 315 -7.40 -17.48 -6.06
CA SER A 315 -7.30 -17.15 -4.65
C SER A 315 -5.85 -16.96 -4.21
N LEU A 316 -5.65 -16.12 -3.20
CA LEU A 316 -4.35 -15.89 -2.61
C LEU A 316 -4.30 -16.45 -1.19
N VAL A 317 -3.33 -17.33 -0.91
CA VAL A 317 -3.15 -17.98 0.38
C VAL A 317 -1.82 -17.53 0.99
N GLY A 318 -1.91 -16.75 2.07
CA GLY A 318 -0.78 -16.16 2.78
C GLY A 318 -0.04 -17.16 3.67
N VAL A 319 1.13 -16.72 4.15
CA VAL A 319 2.08 -17.55 4.91
C VAL A 319 1.46 -18.33 6.06
N ARG A 320 1.92 -19.57 6.29
CA ARG A 320 1.51 -20.48 7.38
C ARG A 320 0.02 -20.86 7.40
N SER A 321 -0.70 -20.64 6.29
CA SER A 321 -2.11 -21.03 6.22
C SER A 321 -2.29 -22.54 6.31
N ARG A 322 -3.34 -22.96 7.01
CA ARG A 322 -3.82 -24.32 7.05
C ARG A 322 -5.20 -24.39 6.39
N ILE A 323 -5.32 -25.25 5.36
CA ILE A 323 -6.57 -25.52 4.66
C ILE A 323 -6.83 -27.01 4.76
N ASP A 324 -7.90 -27.39 5.45
CA ASP A 324 -8.26 -28.78 5.69
C ASP A 324 -9.07 -29.40 4.55
N ALA A 325 -9.21 -30.74 4.57
CA ALA A 325 -9.80 -31.53 3.51
C ALA A 325 -11.23 -31.11 3.15
N GLY A 326 -11.56 -31.16 1.88
CA GLY A 326 -12.87 -30.79 1.34
C GLY A 326 -13.16 -29.29 1.33
N ALA A 327 -12.21 -28.46 1.78
CA ALA A 327 -12.39 -27.01 1.73
C ALA A 327 -12.32 -26.47 0.29
N THR A 328 -13.15 -25.47 0.00
CA THR A 328 -13.18 -24.76 -1.28
C THR A 328 -12.99 -23.26 -1.06
N LEU A 329 -12.00 -22.68 -1.75
CA LEU A 329 -11.76 -21.23 -1.77
C LEU A 329 -11.94 -20.73 -3.21
N ARG A 330 -12.78 -19.70 -3.42
CA ARG A 330 -12.97 -19.04 -4.71
C ARG A 330 -12.90 -17.53 -4.52
N ASP A 331 -12.18 -16.85 -5.39
CA ASP A 331 -12.02 -15.39 -5.34
C ASP A 331 -11.72 -14.92 -3.89
N THR A 332 -10.81 -15.60 -3.19
CA THR A 332 -10.63 -15.45 -1.76
C THR A 332 -9.19 -15.08 -1.41
N LEU A 333 -9.05 -14.10 -0.53
CA LEU A 333 -7.75 -13.71 0.06
C LEU A 333 -7.64 -14.27 1.47
N VAL A 334 -6.73 -15.20 1.72
CA VAL A 334 -6.37 -15.67 3.07
C VAL A 334 -5.04 -15.06 3.45
N MET A 335 -5.00 -14.15 4.43
CA MET A 335 -3.77 -13.43 4.81
C MET A 335 -2.78 -14.28 5.62
N GLY A 336 -3.17 -15.51 5.99
CA GLY A 336 -2.33 -16.46 6.69
C GLY A 336 -2.20 -16.21 8.19
N HIS A 337 -1.13 -16.74 8.80
CA HIS A 337 -0.97 -16.71 10.24
C HIS A 337 0.37 -16.10 10.66
N ASP A 338 0.40 -15.51 11.85
CA ASP A 338 1.61 -14.91 12.43
C ASP A 338 2.52 -15.99 13.04
N PHE A 339 1.97 -17.16 13.42
CA PHE A 339 2.66 -18.32 14.01
C PHE A 339 1.94 -19.63 13.65
N TYR A 340 2.61 -20.77 13.82
CA TYR A 340 1.94 -22.08 13.81
C TYR A 340 1.28 -22.32 15.18
N GLU A 341 0.07 -22.89 15.16
CA GLU A 341 -0.62 -23.22 16.39
C GLU A 341 0.08 -24.37 17.12
N SER A 342 0.37 -24.16 18.39
CA SER A 342 0.87 -25.18 19.32
C SER A 342 -0.19 -25.48 20.36
N SER A 343 -0.05 -26.59 21.09
CA SER A 343 -0.98 -27.02 22.14
C SER A 343 -1.26 -25.95 23.20
N ASP A 344 -0.26 -25.16 23.54
CA ASP A 344 -0.32 -24.07 24.53
C ASP A 344 -1.05 -22.82 24.01
N ARG A 345 -1.23 -22.72 22.70
CA ARG A 345 -1.94 -21.60 22.03
C ARG A 345 -3.31 -22.00 21.50
N ALA A 346 -3.65 -23.28 21.60
CA ALA A 346 -4.98 -23.78 21.24
C ALA A 346 -6.02 -23.17 22.18
N GLN A 347 -7.04 -22.54 21.62
CA GLN A 347 -8.18 -22.03 22.37
C GLN A 347 -9.15 -23.19 22.63
N HIS A 348 -9.33 -23.57 23.92
CA HIS A 348 -10.29 -24.60 24.27
C HIS A 348 -11.69 -24.30 23.74
N GLY A 349 -12.28 -25.24 23.01
CA GLY A 349 -13.62 -25.09 22.41
C GLY A 349 -13.72 -24.24 21.15
N ALA A 350 -12.61 -23.71 20.63
CA ALA A 350 -12.59 -23.03 19.36
C ALA A 350 -12.00 -23.92 18.24
N PRO A 351 -12.40 -23.72 16.97
CA PRO A 351 -11.75 -24.40 15.84
C PRO A 351 -10.25 -24.11 15.78
N PRO A 352 -9.43 -24.99 15.20
CA PRO A 352 -8.02 -24.70 14.90
C PRO A 352 -7.86 -23.48 14.02
N MET A 353 -6.70 -22.82 14.08
CA MET A 353 -6.39 -21.73 13.15
C MET A 353 -6.35 -22.24 11.70
N GLY A 354 -7.00 -21.52 10.79
CA GLY A 354 -7.09 -21.84 9.39
C GLY A 354 -8.51 -22.07 8.93
N VAL A 355 -8.66 -22.84 7.86
CA VAL A 355 -9.95 -23.17 7.23
C VAL A 355 -10.25 -24.66 7.47
N GLY A 356 -11.34 -24.91 8.18
CA GLY A 356 -11.76 -26.26 8.58
C GLY A 356 -12.32 -27.09 7.44
N HIS A 357 -12.49 -28.39 7.75
CA HIS A 357 -12.98 -29.42 6.82
C HIS A 357 -14.32 -29.05 6.15
N GLY A 358 -14.43 -29.28 4.83
CA GLY A 358 -15.66 -29.11 4.09
C GLY A 358 -16.21 -27.68 4.04
N THR A 359 -15.39 -26.68 4.30
CA THR A 359 -15.77 -25.27 4.33
C THR A 359 -15.71 -24.64 2.94
N LEU A 360 -16.73 -23.85 2.58
CA LEU A 360 -16.81 -23.07 1.35
C LEU A 360 -16.65 -21.57 1.64
N ILE A 361 -15.68 -20.93 0.98
CA ILE A 361 -15.43 -19.50 1.12
C ILE A 361 -15.36 -18.87 -0.28
N GLU A 362 -16.17 -17.84 -0.51
CA GLU A 362 -16.26 -17.15 -1.80
C GLU A 362 -16.24 -15.63 -1.61
N ARG A 363 -15.54 -14.91 -2.48
CA ARG A 363 -15.44 -13.42 -2.51
C ARG A 363 -15.19 -12.83 -1.12
N THR A 364 -14.15 -13.34 -0.46
CA THR A 364 -13.90 -13.07 0.96
C THR A 364 -12.44 -12.69 1.21
N ILE A 365 -12.23 -11.78 2.14
CA ILE A 365 -10.93 -11.50 2.76
C ILE A 365 -10.93 -12.15 4.14
N VAL A 366 -10.07 -13.14 4.36
CA VAL A 366 -9.82 -13.76 5.66
C VAL A 366 -8.55 -13.17 6.23
N ASP A 367 -8.68 -12.33 7.25
CA ASP A 367 -7.54 -11.68 7.87
C ASP A 367 -6.75 -12.64 8.78
N LYS A 368 -5.61 -12.19 9.28
CA LYS A 368 -4.63 -13.04 9.99
C LYS A 368 -5.19 -13.73 11.22
N ASN A 369 -4.72 -14.96 11.43
CA ASN A 369 -5.02 -15.78 12.59
C ASN A 369 -6.52 -16.12 12.77
N ALA A 370 -7.32 -16.02 11.72
CA ALA A 370 -8.72 -16.42 11.76
C ALA A 370 -8.86 -17.93 11.97
N ARG A 371 -9.89 -18.32 12.70
CA ARG A 371 -10.28 -19.70 13.02
C ARG A 371 -11.63 -19.96 12.39
N ILE A 372 -11.65 -20.71 11.30
CA ILE A 372 -12.88 -21.04 10.56
C ILE A 372 -13.13 -22.53 10.73
N GLY A 373 -14.26 -22.86 11.35
CA GLY A 373 -14.67 -24.22 11.68
C GLY A 373 -14.97 -25.10 10.46
N ALA A 374 -15.39 -26.32 10.72
CA ALA A 374 -15.78 -27.29 9.70
C ALA A 374 -17.20 -26.99 9.15
N GLY A 375 -17.42 -27.25 7.84
CA GLY A 375 -18.72 -27.11 7.21
C GLY A 375 -19.26 -25.67 7.14
N VAL A 376 -18.39 -24.67 7.33
CA VAL A 376 -18.76 -23.25 7.26
C VAL A 376 -19.02 -22.84 5.79
N ARG A 377 -19.98 -21.95 5.60
CA ARG A 377 -20.23 -21.32 4.28
C ARG A 377 -20.15 -19.82 4.40
N ILE A 378 -19.25 -19.18 3.64
CA ILE A 378 -19.05 -17.73 3.60
C ILE A 378 -19.19 -17.26 2.17
N SER A 379 -20.21 -16.42 1.93
CA SER A 379 -20.45 -15.79 0.62
C SER A 379 -21.22 -14.50 0.78
N PRO A 380 -20.94 -13.44 -0.02
CA PRO A 380 -21.74 -12.21 -0.03
C PRO A 380 -23.08 -12.38 -0.76
N GLU A 381 -23.36 -13.52 -1.38
CA GLU A 381 -24.55 -13.73 -2.17
C GLU A 381 -25.84 -13.53 -1.33
N GLY A 382 -26.78 -12.76 -1.87
CA GLY A 382 -28.04 -12.44 -1.21
C GLY A 382 -27.92 -11.46 -0.03
N LYS A 383 -26.77 -10.83 0.18
CA LYS A 383 -26.51 -9.87 1.26
C LYS A 383 -26.31 -8.44 0.74
N PRO A 384 -26.54 -7.42 1.59
CA PRO A 384 -26.25 -6.04 1.22
C PRO A 384 -24.74 -5.82 1.02
N ALA A 385 -24.39 -4.81 0.21
CA ALA A 385 -23.01 -4.45 -0.05
C ALA A 385 -22.25 -3.95 1.19
N GLU A 386 -22.98 -3.44 2.20
CA GLU A 386 -22.45 -2.96 3.48
C GLU A 386 -23.20 -3.64 4.63
N LEU A 387 -22.45 -4.32 5.51
CA LEU A 387 -23.05 -4.98 6.69
C LEU A 387 -21.99 -5.13 7.80
N ASP A 388 -22.40 -4.88 9.04
CA ASP A 388 -21.62 -5.16 10.24
C ASP A 388 -22.22 -6.38 10.96
N GLY A 389 -21.56 -7.52 10.85
CA GLY A 389 -21.89 -8.74 11.57
C GLY A 389 -21.11 -8.87 12.88
N ARG A 390 -21.41 -9.91 13.67
CA ARG A 390 -20.76 -10.14 14.97
C ARG A 390 -19.25 -10.44 14.84
N ASN A 391 -18.87 -11.30 13.88
CA ASN A 391 -17.49 -11.73 13.62
C ASN A 391 -17.09 -11.60 12.15
N PHE A 392 -17.81 -10.80 11.39
CA PHE A 392 -17.52 -10.50 9.99
C PHE A 392 -18.06 -9.12 9.62
N TYR A 393 -17.59 -8.61 8.49
CA TYR A 393 -18.06 -7.38 7.87
C TYR A 393 -18.31 -7.64 6.38
N ILE A 394 -19.16 -6.84 5.75
CA ILE A 394 -19.24 -6.76 4.29
C ILE A 394 -18.98 -5.31 3.91
N ARG A 395 -18.07 -5.11 2.95
CA ARG A 395 -17.72 -3.80 2.37
C ARG A 395 -17.59 -3.97 0.86
N ASP A 396 -18.23 -3.12 0.11
CA ASP A 396 -18.26 -3.21 -1.36
C ASP A 396 -18.73 -4.58 -1.89
N GLY A 397 -19.57 -5.32 -1.16
CA GLY A 397 -20.00 -6.68 -1.51
C GLY A 397 -18.90 -7.75 -1.34
N ILE A 398 -17.89 -7.50 -0.53
CA ILE A 398 -16.81 -8.43 -0.18
C ILE A 398 -16.95 -8.76 1.31
N VAL A 399 -16.99 -10.04 1.65
CA VAL A 399 -17.00 -10.46 3.06
C VAL A 399 -15.60 -10.31 3.64
N ILE A 400 -15.51 -9.84 4.88
CA ILE A 400 -14.24 -9.69 5.59
C ILE A 400 -14.35 -10.38 6.93
N ILE A 401 -13.54 -11.41 7.12
CA ILE A 401 -13.35 -12.07 8.41
C ILE A 401 -12.17 -11.37 9.11
N PRO A 402 -12.41 -10.62 10.19
CA PRO A 402 -11.37 -9.81 10.81
C PRO A 402 -10.29 -10.66 11.49
N LYS A 403 -9.16 -10.02 11.80
CA LYS A 403 -8.05 -10.64 12.51
C LYS A 403 -8.49 -11.32 13.82
N ASN A 404 -7.97 -12.52 14.07
CA ASN A 404 -8.29 -13.35 15.24
C ASN A 404 -9.77 -13.74 15.39
N ALA A 405 -10.60 -13.55 14.37
CA ALA A 405 -12.02 -13.97 14.44
C ALA A 405 -12.15 -15.49 14.57
N VAL A 406 -13.19 -15.89 15.29
CA VAL A 406 -13.58 -17.29 15.44
C VAL A 406 -14.95 -17.48 14.81
N ILE A 407 -15.00 -18.33 13.80
CA ILE A 407 -16.25 -18.72 13.09
C ILE A 407 -16.51 -20.19 13.46
N PRO A 408 -17.53 -20.49 14.24
CA PRO A 408 -17.86 -21.86 14.68
C PRO A 408 -18.23 -22.78 13.51
N ASP A 409 -18.15 -24.09 13.75
CA ASP A 409 -18.57 -25.12 12.79
C ASP A 409 -20.02 -24.89 12.30
N GLY A 410 -20.25 -25.17 11.00
CA GLY A 410 -21.57 -25.09 10.37
C GLY A 410 -22.14 -23.66 10.22
N THR A 411 -21.37 -22.62 10.55
CA THR A 411 -21.82 -21.22 10.41
C THR A 411 -22.07 -20.88 8.95
N ILE A 412 -23.14 -20.13 8.67
CA ILE A 412 -23.48 -19.59 7.34
C ILE A 412 -23.43 -18.07 7.40
N ILE A 413 -22.51 -17.49 6.65
CA ILE A 413 -22.31 -16.06 6.43
C ILE A 413 -22.58 -15.74 4.98
#